data_5c46010181e0604388fff9515b97c281
#
_entry.id   5c46010181e0604388fff9515b97c281
#
_cell.length_a   1.000
_cell.length_b   1.000
_cell.length_c   1.000
_cell.angle_alpha   90.00
_cell.angle_beta   90.00
_cell.angle_gamma   90.00
#
_symmetry.space_group_name_H-M   'P 1'
#
loop_
_entity.id
_entity.type
_entity.pdbx_description
1 polymer ?
#
loop_
_entity_poly.entity_id
_entity_poly.type
_entity_poly.pdbx_seq_one_letter_code
_entity_poly.pdbx_strand_id
1 'polypeptide(L)'
;MERTIRRFWPRARSKVYEEPKNLVAHGLARATKDAVGRRTRTIYSITPEGRRALAAWLTTPGEPPVLEWEQLVKVFFAEHGTRADLLAHLEQIRQWADARDAEDAVFNLEFLQTRGPFPQRAAQNVLFGRFMSDWHTMIATWAQWATTVVLAWPDDMSRAEPDLDAVRSLVERRIARTATRLEGKYGPP
;
A
#
# COMPACT_ATOMS: atom_id res chain seq x y z
N MET A 1 -2.44 -15.93 3.32
CA MET A 1 -1.35 -14.95 3.18
C MET A 1 -1.54 -14.01 1.99
N GLU A 2 -2.12 -14.45 0.87
CA GLU A 2 -2.35 -13.57 -0.30
C GLU A 2 -3.32 -12.42 -0.02
N ARG A 3 -4.29 -12.62 0.87
CA ARG A 3 -5.35 -11.64 1.18
C ARG A 3 -4.95 -10.58 2.24
N THR A 4 -3.75 -10.61 2.79
CA THR A 4 -3.31 -9.69 3.86
C THR A 4 -1.93 -9.10 3.58
N ILE A 5 -0.86 -9.67 4.14
CA ILE A 5 0.51 -9.10 4.11
C ILE A 5 1.03 -8.88 2.67
N ARG A 6 0.71 -9.75 1.71
CA ARG A 6 1.18 -9.59 0.32
C ARG A 6 0.66 -8.34 -0.40
N ARG A 7 -0.37 -7.71 0.09
CA ARG A 7 -0.93 -6.49 -0.51
C ARG A 7 -0.02 -5.27 -0.34
N PHE A 8 0.78 -5.23 0.73
CA PHE A 8 1.72 -4.14 1.01
C PHE A 8 3.18 -4.60 1.13
N TRP A 9 3.42 -5.92 1.16
CA TRP A 9 4.75 -6.51 1.21
C TRP A 9 4.90 -7.58 0.13
N PRO A 10 4.93 -7.18 -1.16
CA PRO A 10 5.09 -8.12 -2.26
C PRO A 10 6.51 -8.68 -2.28
N ARG A 11 6.66 -9.94 -1.91
CA ARG A 11 7.91 -10.70 -2.05
C ARG A 11 7.83 -11.63 -3.25
N ALA A 12 8.97 -11.88 -3.90
CA ALA A 12 9.07 -12.90 -4.93
C ALA A 12 8.52 -14.25 -4.42
N ARG A 13 7.87 -15.02 -5.29
CA ARG A 13 7.29 -16.32 -4.90
C ARG A 13 8.30 -17.27 -4.27
N SER A 14 9.54 -17.30 -4.76
CA SER A 14 10.65 -18.06 -4.17
C SER A 14 10.85 -17.76 -2.70
N LYS A 15 10.85 -16.48 -2.31
CA LYS A 15 11.01 -16.05 -0.91
C LYS A 15 9.91 -16.59 0.01
N VAL A 16 8.67 -16.71 -0.47
CA VAL A 16 7.56 -17.25 0.33
C VAL A 16 7.79 -18.72 0.71
N TYR A 17 8.53 -19.48 -0.10
CA TYR A 17 8.86 -20.88 0.18
C TYR A 17 10.18 -21.07 0.91
N GLU A 18 11.12 -20.17 0.75
CA GLU A 18 12.45 -20.21 1.39
C GLU A 18 12.43 -19.68 2.83
N GLU A 19 11.76 -18.53 3.05
CA GLU A 19 11.75 -17.89 4.37
C GLU A 19 11.21 -18.79 5.50
N PRO A 20 10.12 -19.58 5.35
CA PRO A 20 9.69 -20.49 6.40
C PRO A 20 10.74 -21.56 6.73
N LYS A 21 11.53 -22.04 5.76
CA LYS A 21 12.61 -23.00 5.98
C LYS A 21 13.76 -22.35 6.75
N ASN A 22 14.10 -21.11 6.43
CA ASN A 22 15.10 -20.34 7.15
C ASN A 22 14.69 -20.13 8.61
N LEU A 23 13.42 -19.79 8.86
CA LEU A 23 12.91 -19.68 10.22
C LEU A 23 13.02 -21.00 11.01
N VAL A 24 12.84 -22.15 10.35
CA VAL A 24 13.04 -23.47 10.99
C VAL A 24 14.51 -23.71 11.26
N ALA A 25 15.40 -23.40 10.31
CA ALA A 25 16.84 -23.57 10.50
C ALA A 25 17.40 -22.73 11.67
N HIS A 26 16.80 -21.57 11.93
CA HIS A 26 17.12 -20.71 13.08
C HIS A 26 16.34 -21.03 14.35
N GLY A 27 15.58 -22.14 14.39
CA GLY A 27 14.79 -22.53 15.58
C GLY A 27 13.57 -21.63 15.87
N LEU A 28 13.27 -20.67 15.01
CA LEU A 28 12.17 -19.69 15.20
C LEU A 28 10.80 -20.25 14.80
N ALA A 29 10.79 -21.30 13.96
CA ALA A 29 9.59 -22.04 13.57
C ALA A 29 9.83 -23.55 13.65
N ARG A 30 8.74 -24.31 13.71
CA ARG A 30 8.70 -25.76 13.57
C ARG A 30 7.92 -26.12 12.32
N ALA A 31 8.43 -27.06 11.53
CA ALA A 31 7.72 -27.63 10.39
C ALA A 31 7.12 -28.99 10.78
N THR A 32 5.82 -29.19 10.53
CA THR A 32 5.16 -30.48 10.65
C THR A 32 4.53 -30.86 9.32
N LYS A 33 4.65 -32.13 8.94
CA LYS A 33 3.97 -32.66 7.77
C LYS A 33 2.53 -33.01 8.16
N ASP A 34 1.58 -32.60 7.35
CA ASP A 34 0.17 -32.92 7.49
C ASP A 34 -0.35 -33.43 6.16
N ALA A 35 -1.29 -34.36 6.17
CA ALA A 35 -1.89 -34.92 4.98
C ALA A 35 -3.39 -34.60 4.97
N VAL A 36 -3.84 -33.97 3.90
CA VAL A 36 -5.27 -33.76 3.62
C VAL A 36 -5.61 -34.57 2.35
N GLY A 37 -6.19 -35.74 2.53
CA GLY A 37 -6.41 -36.69 1.45
C GLY A 37 -5.08 -37.18 0.86
N ARG A 38 -4.91 -37.09 -0.48
CA ARG A 38 -3.68 -37.51 -1.18
C ARG A 38 -2.62 -36.41 -1.26
N ARG A 39 -2.84 -35.20 -0.72
CA ARG A 39 -1.88 -34.08 -0.79
C ARG A 39 -1.20 -33.88 0.55
N THR A 40 0.12 -33.98 0.57
CA THR A 40 0.94 -33.61 1.73
C THR A 40 1.16 -32.11 1.73
N ARG A 41 0.96 -31.46 2.89
CA ARG A 41 1.29 -30.06 3.13
C ARG A 41 2.24 -29.94 4.32
N THR A 42 3.08 -28.92 4.31
CA THR A 42 3.91 -28.56 5.47
C THR A 42 3.24 -27.40 6.21
N ILE A 43 3.01 -27.60 7.51
CA ILE A 43 2.51 -26.56 8.40
C ILE A 43 3.70 -26.03 9.18
N TYR A 44 3.88 -24.70 9.17
CA TYR A 44 4.89 -24.01 9.94
C TYR A 44 4.24 -23.33 11.14
N SER A 45 4.78 -23.61 12.33
CA SER A 45 4.29 -23.05 13.60
C SER A 45 5.42 -22.32 14.30
N ILE A 46 5.15 -21.12 14.82
CA ILE A 46 6.13 -20.34 15.56
C ILE A 46 6.50 -21.04 16.88
N THR A 47 7.80 -21.06 17.21
CA THR A 47 8.30 -21.58 18.48
C THR A 47 8.25 -20.52 19.59
N PRO A 48 8.44 -20.90 20.87
CA PRO A 48 8.63 -19.93 21.95
C PRO A 48 9.79 -18.96 21.67
N GLU A 49 10.90 -19.45 21.11
CA GLU A 49 12.04 -18.63 20.70
C GLU A 49 11.63 -17.65 19.59
N GLY A 50 10.91 -18.14 18.56
CA GLY A 50 10.40 -17.29 17.49
C GLY A 50 9.45 -16.19 18.01
N ARG A 51 8.64 -16.48 19.06
CA ARG A 51 7.79 -15.45 19.68
C ARG A 51 8.60 -14.39 20.40
N ARG A 52 9.68 -14.77 21.12
CA ARG A 52 10.60 -13.81 21.76
C ARG A 52 11.29 -12.93 20.74
N ALA A 53 11.83 -13.54 19.66
CA ALA A 53 12.46 -12.80 18.57
C ALA A 53 11.50 -11.83 17.89
N LEU A 54 10.25 -12.25 17.62
CA LEU A 54 9.22 -11.39 17.06
C LEU A 54 8.87 -10.22 17.99
N ALA A 55 8.73 -10.48 19.29
CA ALA A 55 8.46 -9.44 20.27
C ALA A 55 9.60 -8.42 20.34
N ALA A 56 10.85 -8.86 20.35
CA ALA A 56 12.02 -7.98 20.31
C ALA A 56 12.07 -7.16 19.01
N TRP A 57 11.80 -7.77 17.87
CA TRP A 57 11.74 -7.04 16.59
C TRP A 57 10.65 -5.96 16.57
N LEU A 58 9.50 -6.22 17.17
CA LEU A 58 8.39 -5.24 17.22
C LEU A 58 8.71 -4.00 18.06
N THR A 59 9.73 -4.03 18.93
CA THR A 59 10.19 -2.85 19.68
C THR A 59 11.16 -1.97 18.89
N THR A 60 11.67 -2.48 17.76
CA THR A 60 12.59 -1.74 16.90
C THR A 60 11.80 -0.86 15.92
N PRO A 61 12.12 0.43 15.78
CA PRO A 61 11.49 1.27 14.75
C PRO A 61 11.66 0.66 13.36
N GLY A 62 10.59 0.69 12.57
CA GLY A 62 10.64 0.24 11.18
C GLY A 62 11.22 1.30 10.25
N GLU A 63 11.74 0.87 9.11
CA GLU A 63 12.15 1.77 8.05
C GLU A 63 10.93 2.48 7.41
N PRO A 64 11.11 3.73 6.94
CA PRO A 64 10.05 4.43 6.23
C PRO A 64 9.67 3.70 4.94
N PRO A 65 8.44 3.91 4.43
CA PRO A 65 8.04 3.31 3.16
C PRO A 65 8.84 3.91 1.99
N VAL A 66 9.21 3.06 1.04
CA VAL A 66 9.78 3.45 -0.25
C VAL A 66 8.71 3.25 -1.31
N LEU A 67 8.48 4.27 -2.14
CA LEU A 67 7.56 4.20 -3.26
C LEU A 67 8.34 3.90 -4.56
N GLU A 68 8.19 2.68 -5.07
CA GLU A 68 8.65 2.28 -6.40
C GLU A 68 7.42 2.03 -7.27
N TRP A 69 7.18 2.92 -8.23
CA TRP A 69 5.98 2.86 -9.05
C TRP A 69 6.25 3.26 -10.49
N GLU A 70 6.38 2.26 -11.39
CA GLU A 70 6.68 2.43 -12.80
C GLU A 70 5.73 3.41 -13.51
N GLN A 71 4.44 3.38 -13.18
CA GLN A 71 3.46 4.27 -13.81
C GLN A 71 3.72 5.75 -13.51
N LEU A 72 4.21 6.10 -12.30
CA LEU A 72 4.62 7.47 -12.00
C LEU A 72 5.89 7.87 -12.78
N VAL A 73 6.80 6.93 -13.02
CA VAL A 73 7.97 7.18 -13.88
C VAL A 73 7.51 7.52 -15.30
N LYS A 74 6.50 6.81 -15.83
CA LYS A 74 5.92 7.12 -17.15
C LYS A 74 5.21 8.47 -17.18
N VAL A 75 4.54 8.87 -16.11
CA VAL A 75 3.96 10.22 -15.99
C VAL A 75 5.06 11.28 -15.96
N PHE A 76 6.16 11.03 -15.23
CA PHE A 76 7.28 11.97 -15.10
C PHE A 76 8.00 12.24 -16.43
N PHE A 77 8.08 11.24 -17.33
CA PHE A 77 8.71 11.35 -18.65
C PHE A 77 7.70 11.43 -19.81
N ALA A 78 6.47 11.87 -19.52
CA ALA A 78 5.38 11.85 -20.49
C ALA A 78 5.62 12.73 -21.71
N GLU A 79 6.51 13.74 -21.63
CA GLU A 79 6.88 14.63 -22.75
C GLU A 79 7.53 13.88 -23.93
N HIS A 80 8.00 12.65 -23.72
CA HIS A 80 8.53 11.80 -24.78
C HIS A 80 7.46 10.97 -25.52
N GLY A 81 6.19 11.06 -25.10
CA GLY A 81 5.04 10.39 -25.70
C GLY A 81 4.02 11.39 -26.25
N THR A 82 2.77 10.97 -26.32
CA THR A 82 1.64 11.82 -26.73
C THR A 82 0.72 12.12 -25.54
N ARG A 83 -0.04 13.23 -25.62
CA ARG A 83 -1.09 13.54 -24.66
C ARG A 83 -2.10 12.40 -24.53
N ALA A 84 -2.45 11.74 -25.64
CA ALA A 84 -3.37 10.60 -25.65
C ALA A 84 -2.80 9.40 -24.88
N ASP A 85 -1.49 9.11 -25.02
CA ASP A 85 -0.84 8.05 -24.25
C ASP A 85 -0.85 8.33 -22.76
N LEU A 86 -0.58 9.59 -22.35
CA LEU A 86 -0.62 10.01 -20.96
C LEU A 86 -2.04 9.86 -20.37
N LEU A 87 -3.07 10.32 -21.11
CA LEU A 87 -4.46 10.16 -20.68
C LEU A 87 -4.86 8.67 -20.52
N ALA A 88 -4.48 7.83 -21.50
CA ALA A 88 -4.71 6.39 -21.40
C ALA A 88 -4.00 5.78 -20.17
N HIS A 89 -2.81 6.27 -19.85
CA HIS A 89 -2.03 5.83 -18.68
C HIS A 89 -2.71 6.21 -17.36
N LEU A 90 -3.17 7.46 -17.26
CA LEU A 90 -3.90 7.95 -16.08
C LEU A 90 -5.20 7.19 -15.87
N GLU A 91 -5.91 6.86 -16.96
CA GLU A 91 -7.12 6.04 -16.88
C GLU A 91 -6.83 4.61 -16.39
N GLN A 92 -5.73 3.98 -16.84
CA GLN A 92 -5.30 2.68 -16.33
C GLN A 92 -4.96 2.72 -14.83
N ILE A 93 -4.31 3.80 -14.37
CA ILE A 93 -4.03 4.01 -12.94
C ILE A 93 -5.34 4.10 -12.15
N ARG A 94 -6.28 4.91 -12.63
CA ARG A 94 -7.60 5.07 -12.00
C ARG A 94 -8.35 3.75 -11.91
N GLN A 95 -8.47 3.03 -13.03
CA GLN A 95 -9.15 1.73 -13.09
C GLN A 95 -8.51 0.70 -12.15
N TRP A 96 -7.18 0.67 -12.07
CA TRP A 96 -6.48 -0.20 -11.13
C TRP A 96 -6.83 0.16 -9.68
N ALA A 97 -6.83 1.44 -9.34
CA ALA A 97 -7.12 1.90 -7.99
C ALA A 97 -8.59 1.61 -7.60
N ASP A 98 -9.55 1.89 -8.49
CA ASP A 98 -10.96 1.60 -8.27
C ASP A 98 -11.23 0.09 -8.08
N ALA A 99 -10.57 -0.75 -8.88
CA ALA A 99 -10.68 -2.21 -8.73
C ALA A 99 -10.11 -2.70 -7.38
N ARG A 100 -9.01 -2.08 -6.90
CA ARG A 100 -8.45 -2.40 -5.59
C ARG A 100 -9.34 -1.92 -4.44
N ASP A 101 -9.91 -0.72 -4.55
CA ASP A 101 -10.85 -0.20 -3.54
C ASP A 101 -12.11 -1.08 -3.44
N ALA A 102 -12.64 -1.54 -4.55
CA ALA A 102 -13.74 -2.50 -4.57
C ALA A 102 -13.39 -3.84 -3.87
N GLU A 103 -12.17 -4.35 -4.08
CA GLU A 103 -11.69 -5.54 -3.35
C GLU A 103 -11.55 -5.26 -1.85
N ASP A 104 -11.10 -4.07 -1.46
CA ASP A 104 -11.01 -3.65 -0.06
C ASP A 104 -12.38 -3.55 0.59
N ALA A 105 -13.38 -3.03 -0.12
CA ALA A 105 -14.75 -2.96 0.37
C ALA A 105 -15.31 -4.37 0.67
N VAL A 106 -15.07 -5.35 -0.22
CA VAL A 106 -15.47 -6.75 0.00
C VAL A 106 -14.73 -7.34 1.22
N PHE A 107 -13.43 -7.10 1.33
CA PHE A 107 -12.64 -7.55 2.47
C PHE A 107 -13.14 -6.97 3.79
N ASN A 108 -13.44 -5.68 3.83
CA ASN A 108 -13.97 -5.00 5.02
C ASN A 108 -15.39 -5.50 5.36
N LEU A 109 -16.22 -5.80 4.37
CA LEU A 109 -17.55 -6.39 4.58
C LEU A 109 -17.46 -7.78 5.22
N GLU A 110 -16.47 -8.62 4.84
CA GLU A 110 -16.24 -9.92 5.49
C GLU A 110 -15.98 -9.78 6.99
N PHE A 111 -15.27 -8.70 7.42
CA PHE A 111 -15.05 -8.41 8.85
C PHE A 111 -16.34 -8.00 9.56
N LEU A 112 -17.16 -7.15 8.98
CA LEU A 112 -18.47 -6.78 9.53
C LEU A 112 -19.37 -7.99 9.70
N GLN A 113 -19.23 -9.01 8.84
CA GLN A 113 -19.99 -10.25 8.89
C GLN A 113 -19.30 -11.35 9.73
N THR A 114 -18.25 -11.01 10.49
CA THR A 114 -17.47 -11.96 11.32
C THR A 114 -16.85 -13.13 10.54
N ARG A 115 -16.67 -12.99 9.21
CA ARG A 115 -16.11 -14.00 8.30
C ARG A 115 -14.70 -13.65 7.82
N GLY A 116 -14.13 -12.56 8.31
CA GLY A 116 -12.79 -12.11 7.94
C GLY A 116 -11.70 -13.10 8.33
N PRO A 117 -10.59 -13.16 7.59
CA PRO A 117 -9.47 -14.04 7.91
C PRO A 117 -8.79 -13.61 9.20
N PHE A 118 -8.32 -14.60 9.99
CA PHE A 118 -7.62 -14.36 11.26
C PHE A 118 -8.43 -13.51 12.25
N PRO A 119 -9.60 -13.99 12.73
CA PRO A 119 -10.49 -13.23 13.62
C PRO A 119 -9.79 -12.75 14.90
N GLN A 120 -8.78 -13.48 15.39
CA GLN A 120 -7.95 -13.10 16.53
C GLN A 120 -7.08 -11.85 16.27
N ARG A 121 -7.00 -11.37 15.04
CA ARG A 121 -6.27 -10.15 14.62
C ARG A 121 -7.23 -9.12 14.02
N ALA A 122 -8.50 -9.18 14.31
CA ALA A 122 -9.51 -8.30 13.72
C ALA A 122 -9.17 -6.82 13.91
N ALA A 123 -8.73 -6.41 15.10
CA ALA A 123 -8.33 -5.04 15.39
C ALA A 123 -7.18 -4.55 14.48
N GLN A 124 -6.13 -5.36 14.32
CA GLN A 124 -5.00 -5.03 13.43
C GLN A 124 -5.42 -5.03 11.96
N ASN A 125 -6.29 -5.96 11.56
CA ASN A 125 -6.80 -6.01 10.20
C ASN A 125 -7.64 -4.79 9.84
N VAL A 126 -8.39 -4.21 10.77
CA VAL A 126 -9.13 -2.95 10.56
C VAL A 126 -8.18 -1.78 10.31
N LEU A 127 -7.11 -1.64 11.11
CA LEU A 127 -6.10 -0.58 10.89
C LEU A 127 -5.45 -0.71 9.51
N PHE A 128 -5.08 -1.92 9.12
CA PHE A 128 -4.51 -2.20 7.82
C PHE A 128 -5.51 -1.97 6.68
N GLY A 129 -6.75 -2.46 6.82
CA GLY A 129 -7.81 -2.29 5.82
C GLY A 129 -8.12 -0.82 5.56
N ARG A 130 -8.18 0.01 6.61
CA ARG A 130 -8.35 1.46 6.49
C ARG A 130 -7.21 2.11 5.72
N PHE A 131 -5.96 1.77 6.04
CA PHE A 131 -4.80 2.30 5.32
C PHE A 131 -4.84 1.96 3.83
N MET A 132 -5.16 0.71 3.48
CA MET A 132 -5.22 0.29 2.07
C MET A 132 -6.35 0.97 1.30
N SER A 133 -7.53 1.12 1.90
CA SER A 133 -8.64 1.83 1.28
C SER A 133 -8.31 3.31 1.05
N ASP A 134 -7.77 4.01 2.06
CA ASP A 134 -7.35 5.40 1.92
C ASP A 134 -6.25 5.57 0.84
N TRP A 135 -5.33 4.60 0.74
CA TRP A 135 -4.27 4.57 -0.28
C TRP A 135 -4.84 4.45 -1.70
N HIS A 136 -5.75 3.51 -1.95
CA HIS A 136 -6.35 3.32 -3.27
C HIS A 136 -7.26 4.51 -3.65
N THR A 137 -8.07 5.00 -2.73
CA THR A 137 -8.88 6.21 -2.93
C THR A 137 -8.02 7.43 -3.29
N MET A 138 -6.88 7.61 -2.60
CA MET A 138 -5.95 8.71 -2.90
C MET A 138 -5.40 8.59 -4.32
N ILE A 139 -5.02 7.38 -4.76
CA ILE A 139 -4.50 7.16 -6.11
C ILE A 139 -5.59 7.44 -7.17
N ALA A 140 -6.81 6.94 -6.98
CA ALA A 140 -7.93 7.18 -7.90
C ALA A 140 -8.25 8.68 -8.02
N THR A 141 -8.34 9.36 -6.89
CA THR A 141 -8.60 10.81 -6.83
C THR A 141 -7.50 11.61 -7.51
N TRP A 142 -6.23 11.23 -7.28
CA TRP A 142 -5.11 11.87 -7.92
C TRP A 142 -5.11 11.65 -9.44
N ALA A 143 -5.37 10.45 -9.91
CA ALA A 143 -5.41 10.13 -11.34
C ALA A 143 -6.54 10.89 -12.05
N GLN A 144 -7.70 11.02 -11.41
CA GLN A 144 -8.83 11.79 -11.92
C GLN A 144 -8.48 13.30 -12.02
N TRP A 145 -7.87 13.87 -10.98
CA TRP A 145 -7.38 15.25 -11.00
C TRP A 145 -6.33 15.46 -12.11
N ALA A 146 -5.34 14.57 -12.19
CA ALA A 146 -4.29 14.64 -13.22
C ALA A 146 -4.88 14.56 -14.64
N THR A 147 -5.89 13.70 -14.86
CA THR A 147 -6.62 13.62 -16.13
C THR A 147 -7.28 14.96 -16.48
N THR A 148 -7.93 15.63 -15.51
CA THR A 148 -8.54 16.95 -15.74
C THR A 148 -7.50 18.00 -16.15
N VAL A 149 -6.34 18.00 -15.49
CA VAL A 149 -5.22 18.90 -15.82
C VAL A 149 -4.69 18.62 -17.23
N VAL A 150 -4.40 17.35 -17.56
CA VAL A 150 -3.84 16.95 -18.85
C VAL A 150 -4.80 17.20 -20.02
N LEU A 151 -6.10 17.12 -19.79
CA LEU A 151 -7.10 17.47 -20.82
C LEU A 151 -7.02 18.93 -21.25
N ALA A 152 -6.58 19.82 -20.38
CA ALA A 152 -6.37 21.24 -20.68
C ALA A 152 -5.00 21.53 -21.35
N TRP A 153 -4.09 20.56 -21.40
CA TRP A 153 -2.79 20.73 -22.02
C TRP A 153 -2.88 20.77 -23.57
N PRO A 154 -1.94 21.44 -24.25
CA PRO A 154 -1.83 21.36 -25.71
C PRO A 154 -1.41 19.95 -26.15
N ASP A 155 -1.62 19.63 -27.44
CA ASP A 155 -1.17 18.35 -28.00
C ASP A 155 0.36 18.20 -27.94
N ASP A 156 1.07 19.30 -28.16
CA ASP A 156 2.51 19.41 -27.92
C ASP A 156 2.74 19.63 -26.42
N MET A 157 2.97 18.54 -25.69
CA MET A 157 3.15 18.57 -24.23
C MET A 157 4.41 19.32 -23.77
N SER A 158 5.37 19.59 -24.66
CA SER A 158 6.52 20.45 -24.34
C SER A 158 6.11 21.89 -24.03
N ARG A 159 4.90 22.29 -24.44
CA ARG A 159 4.29 23.59 -24.20
C ARG A 159 3.26 23.58 -23.07
N ALA A 160 3.13 22.48 -22.33
CA ALA A 160 2.24 22.42 -21.20
C ALA A 160 2.72 23.33 -20.07
N GLU A 161 1.79 24.12 -19.52
CA GLU A 161 2.07 24.99 -18.38
C GLU A 161 1.70 24.32 -17.07
N PRO A 162 2.46 24.55 -15.99
CA PRO A 162 2.15 23.97 -14.70
C PRO A 162 0.88 24.59 -14.10
N ASP A 163 0.08 23.78 -13.42
CA ASP A 163 -1.05 24.25 -12.59
C ASP A 163 -0.51 24.91 -11.30
N LEU A 164 -0.18 26.20 -11.40
CA LEU A 164 0.36 26.96 -10.26
C LEU A 164 -0.64 27.16 -9.14
N ASP A 165 -1.95 27.11 -9.39
CA ASP A 165 -2.97 27.20 -8.35
C ASP A 165 -3.04 25.93 -7.54
N ALA A 166 -2.90 24.76 -8.17
CA ALA A 166 -2.73 23.50 -7.47
C ALA A 166 -1.47 23.50 -6.58
N VAL A 167 -0.35 24.02 -7.07
CA VAL A 167 0.89 24.16 -6.29
C VAL A 167 0.66 25.10 -5.09
N ARG A 168 0.06 26.26 -5.30
CA ARG A 168 -0.26 27.23 -4.23
C ARG A 168 -1.12 26.57 -3.14
N SER A 169 -2.20 25.89 -3.54
CA SER A 169 -3.07 25.19 -2.62
C SER A 169 -2.35 24.10 -1.80
N LEU A 170 -1.37 23.40 -2.41
CA LEU A 170 -0.53 22.44 -1.69
C LEU A 170 0.35 23.11 -0.64
N VAL A 171 0.97 24.24 -1.00
CA VAL A 171 1.85 25.01 -0.09
C VAL A 171 1.04 25.56 1.09
N GLU A 172 -0.09 26.20 0.83
CA GLU A 172 -0.97 26.76 1.85
C GLU A 172 -1.45 25.71 2.85
N ARG A 173 -1.93 24.56 2.37
CA ARG A 173 -2.32 23.44 3.24
C ARG A 173 -1.17 22.91 4.09
N ARG A 174 0.06 22.89 3.58
CA ARG A 174 1.24 22.45 4.32
C ARG A 174 1.65 23.47 5.36
N ILE A 175 1.64 24.76 5.03
CA ILE A 175 1.93 25.85 5.98
C ILE A 175 0.91 25.82 7.13
N ALA A 176 -0.40 25.72 6.82
CA ALA A 176 -1.45 25.64 7.83
C ALA A 176 -1.24 24.45 8.79
N ARG A 177 -0.96 23.26 8.26
CA ARG A 177 -0.67 22.07 9.09
C ARG A 177 0.59 22.24 9.95
N THR A 178 1.61 22.92 9.44
CA THR A 178 2.86 23.17 10.18
C THR A 178 2.63 24.18 11.28
N ALA A 179 1.89 25.26 11.00
CA ALA A 179 1.52 26.26 12.02
C ALA A 179 0.74 25.62 13.16
N THR A 180 -0.32 24.87 12.87
CA THR A 180 -1.11 24.14 13.87
C THR A 180 -0.23 23.18 14.71
N ARG A 181 0.72 22.50 14.08
CA ARG A 181 1.63 21.58 14.79
C ARG A 181 2.60 22.33 15.71
N LEU A 182 3.07 23.50 15.31
CA LEU A 182 3.97 24.33 16.10
C LEU A 182 3.21 24.96 17.26
N GLU A 183 2.01 25.48 17.05
CA GLU A 183 1.15 25.99 18.12
C GLU A 183 0.83 24.93 19.17
N GLY A 184 0.50 23.70 18.76
CA GLY A 184 0.27 22.58 19.66
C GLY A 184 1.51 22.09 20.42
N LYS A 185 2.72 22.37 19.91
CA LYS A 185 3.98 21.96 20.53
C LYS A 185 4.62 23.07 21.37
N TYR A 186 4.39 24.34 21.03
CA TYR A 186 5.05 25.51 21.61
C TYR A 186 4.05 26.60 22.03
N GLY A 187 2.73 26.34 21.94
CA GLY A 187 1.71 27.23 22.45
C GLY A 187 1.76 27.36 23.97
N PRO A 188 1.17 28.42 24.52
CA PRO A 188 1.18 28.65 25.96
C PRO A 188 0.52 27.47 26.69
N PRO A 189 0.99 27.16 27.94
CA PRO A 189 0.46 26.09 28.78
C PRO A 189 -1.01 26.26 29.11
#